data_5aedec34cb756753c6bc0ea8a39c7593
#
_entry.id   5aedec34cb756753c6bc0ea8a39c7593
#
_cell.length_a   1.000
_cell.length_b   1.000
_cell.length_c   1.000
_cell.angle_alpha   90.00
_cell.angle_beta   90.00
_cell.angle_gamma   90.00
#
_symmetry.space_group_name_H-M   'P 1'
#
loop_
_entity.id
_entity.type
_entity.pdbx_description
1 polymer ?
#
loop_
_entity_poly.entity_id
_entity_poly.type
_entity_poly.pdbx_seq_one_letter_code
_entity_poly.pdbx_strand_id
1 'polypeptide(L)'
;HQRCGTLSFQNLLLQIIWFFTSLALLNSISVTDFSVLKLVFAAVAVPSALYISGLDPIILADLGVEREFGRLGVLKGLFRSYVLFELVSAVVIWSGFMLALTFARSAFSPPTQQYLFVASFLIFSRPLQNIFIQFNNLYFQFGRVTLIKLYDECTTLIATLIFVWYLKQGLHAAIMIQVISPFISILFATPAFISLYRKKLGGVQQEHGSFFARLKAHGKWSVGAAYLLKAQDALRLFLIDHFIGRSAVALFSLADSLWGYMSSLFPIKSILDAMLPQRAKDETAARQNLVRGTKYALMGFTVLGICASIGGYPFLFLFFPKYIAAFPIFLGLLLVIPRFSFTSALSPLLRAYKFQRPTFTTAVWSLFLTVVLALGLYPIFGVAGVVAEVVITNTVAAYLVYHAFWKTYPFFRVHLPEFFTWDAYDADTLGFLRKKLRLDRSARVS
;
A
#
# COMPACT_ATOMS: atom_id res chain seq x y z
N HIS A 1 24.16 1.21 -6.68
CA HIS A 1 24.26 0.42 -5.42
C HIS A 1 24.04 1.27 -4.17
N GLN A 2 24.62 2.48 -4.05
CA GLN A 2 24.42 3.36 -2.88
C GLN A 2 22.96 3.79 -2.67
N ARG A 3 22.15 3.98 -3.75
CA ARG A 3 20.75 4.43 -3.65
C ARG A 3 19.80 3.36 -3.08
N CYS A 4 20.06 2.08 -3.32
CA CYS A 4 19.22 1.00 -2.75
C CYS A 4 19.40 0.84 -1.24
N GLY A 5 20.62 0.99 -0.74
CA GLY A 5 20.91 0.91 0.70
C GLY A 5 20.24 2.04 1.50
N THR A 6 20.23 3.25 0.95
CA THR A 6 19.57 4.42 1.58
C THR A 6 18.05 4.25 1.67
N LEU A 7 17.40 3.72 0.62
CA LEU A 7 15.95 3.47 0.61
C LEU A 7 15.54 2.41 1.63
N SER A 8 16.34 1.34 1.79
CA SER A 8 16.06 0.29 2.78
C SER A 8 16.19 0.80 4.21
N PHE A 9 17.20 1.60 4.51
CA PHE A 9 17.38 2.23 5.81
C PHE A 9 16.25 3.20 6.15
N GLN A 10 15.82 4.00 5.17
CA GLN A 10 14.71 4.95 5.33
C GLN A 10 13.39 4.23 5.62
N ASN A 11 13.10 3.13 4.93
CA ASN A 11 11.92 2.33 5.20
C ASN A 11 11.96 1.69 6.60
N LEU A 12 13.12 1.21 7.03
CA LEU A 12 13.29 0.66 8.38
C LEU A 12 13.01 1.71 9.46
N LEU A 13 13.52 2.94 9.29
CA LEU A 13 13.27 4.04 10.22
C LEU A 13 11.75 4.35 10.33
N LEU A 14 11.05 4.46 9.21
CA LEU A 14 9.60 4.67 9.20
C LEU A 14 8.85 3.53 9.89
N GLN A 15 9.29 2.29 9.72
CA GLN A 15 8.68 1.13 10.40
C GLN A 15 8.89 1.16 11.91
N ILE A 16 10.05 1.60 12.37
CA ILE A 16 10.33 1.77 13.80
C ILE A 16 9.39 2.84 14.40
N ILE A 17 9.23 3.97 13.73
CA ILE A 17 8.29 5.03 14.18
C ILE A 17 6.86 4.49 14.20
N TRP A 18 6.44 3.79 13.17
CA TRP A 18 5.13 3.15 13.08
C TRP A 18 4.88 2.14 14.21
N PHE A 19 5.89 1.36 14.54
CA PHE A 19 5.82 0.42 15.65
C PHE A 19 5.55 1.15 16.99
N PHE A 20 6.32 2.19 17.30
CA PHE A 20 6.12 2.96 18.54
C PHE A 20 4.77 3.69 18.54
N THR A 21 4.32 4.22 17.41
CA THR A 21 2.99 4.82 17.28
C THR A 21 1.89 3.79 17.55
N SER A 22 2.01 2.60 16.96
CA SER A 22 1.06 1.51 17.19
C SER A 22 1.09 1.03 18.64
N LEU A 23 2.26 0.94 19.25
CA LEU A 23 2.43 0.55 20.65
C LEU A 23 1.73 1.54 21.58
N ALA A 24 1.97 2.85 21.39
CA ALA A 24 1.34 3.89 22.18
C ALA A 24 -0.19 3.90 21.98
N LEU A 25 -0.65 3.78 20.74
CA LEU A 25 -2.07 3.82 20.40
C LEU A 25 -2.82 2.61 20.98
N LEU A 26 -2.38 1.39 20.67
CA LEU A 26 -3.08 0.14 21.00
C LEU A 26 -3.11 -0.13 22.51
N ASN A 27 -2.08 0.30 23.24
CA ASN A 27 -2.09 0.16 24.70
C ASN A 27 -2.96 1.21 25.40
N SER A 28 -3.22 2.36 24.75
CA SER A 28 -3.98 3.47 25.34
C SER A 28 -5.48 3.43 25.06
N ILE A 29 -5.91 2.84 23.93
CA ILE A 29 -7.33 2.73 23.58
C ILE A 29 -7.87 1.31 23.85
N SER A 30 -9.21 1.19 23.93
CA SER A 30 -9.86 -0.11 24.04
C SER A 30 -9.85 -0.87 22.71
N VAL A 31 -10.02 -2.21 22.75
CA VAL A 31 -10.17 -3.03 21.55
C VAL A 31 -11.35 -2.56 20.69
N THR A 32 -12.43 -2.15 21.35
CA THR A 32 -13.64 -1.61 20.70
C THR A 32 -13.35 -0.28 19.99
N ASP A 33 -12.64 0.65 20.66
CA ASP A 33 -12.27 1.93 20.06
C ASP A 33 -11.35 1.74 18.86
N PHE A 34 -10.41 0.79 18.94
CA PHE A 34 -9.55 0.46 17.81
C PHE A 34 -10.35 -0.07 16.62
N SER A 35 -11.39 -0.89 16.87
CA SER A 35 -12.27 -1.34 15.78
C SER A 35 -13.02 -0.19 15.13
N VAL A 36 -13.57 0.75 15.93
CA VAL A 36 -14.24 1.95 15.40
C VAL A 36 -13.27 2.79 14.57
N LEU A 37 -12.04 2.99 15.06
CA LEU A 37 -10.98 3.68 14.30
C LEU A 37 -10.76 3.06 12.92
N LYS A 38 -10.64 1.73 12.86
CA LYS A 38 -10.42 1.00 11.61
C LYS A 38 -11.62 1.08 10.67
N LEU A 39 -12.84 0.97 11.18
CA LEU A 39 -14.07 1.10 10.38
C LEU A 39 -14.24 2.52 9.82
N VAL A 40 -13.97 3.55 10.63
CA VAL A 40 -14.02 4.95 10.20
C VAL A 40 -13.00 5.19 9.07
N PHE A 41 -11.77 4.72 9.21
CA PHE A 41 -10.77 4.88 8.16
C PHE A 41 -11.06 4.04 6.92
N ALA A 42 -11.62 2.84 7.07
CA ALA A 42 -12.09 2.04 5.96
C ALA A 42 -13.19 2.74 5.15
N ALA A 43 -14.18 3.35 5.85
CA ALA A 43 -15.23 4.13 5.19
C ALA A 43 -14.70 5.30 4.37
N VAL A 44 -13.69 6.03 4.89
CA VAL A 44 -13.06 7.17 4.20
C VAL A 44 -12.10 6.72 3.11
N ALA A 45 -11.45 5.56 3.25
CA ALA A 45 -10.50 5.04 2.27
C ALA A 45 -11.18 4.67 0.95
N VAL A 46 -12.44 4.22 0.97
CA VAL A 46 -13.20 3.86 -0.25
C VAL A 46 -13.34 5.05 -1.20
N PRO A 47 -13.96 6.17 -0.80
CA PRO A 47 -14.06 7.34 -1.67
C PRO A 47 -12.68 7.90 -2.05
N SER A 48 -11.71 7.87 -1.14
CA SER A 48 -10.35 8.34 -1.41
C SER A 48 -9.64 7.55 -2.52
N ALA A 49 -9.97 6.29 -2.72
CA ALA A 49 -9.36 5.46 -3.74
C ALA A 49 -9.72 5.88 -5.18
N LEU A 50 -10.79 6.67 -5.36
CA LEU A 50 -11.23 7.13 -6.68
C LEU A 50 -10.20 8.04 -7.38
N TYR A 51 -9.32 8.70 -6.64
CA TYR A 51 -8.33 9.60 -7.22
C TYR A 51 -6.87 9.20 -6.92
N ILE A 52 -6.52 8.72 -5.72
CA ILE A 52 -5.12 8.51 -5.32
C ILE A 52 -4.50 7.24 -5.95
N SER A 53 -5.19 6.10 -5.86
CA SER A 53 -4.51 4.81 -5.98
C SER A 53 -4.27 4.31 -7.40
N GLY A 54 -4.99 4.83 -8.38
CA GLY A 54 -4.98 4.31 -9.75
C GLY A 54 -4.26 5.19 -10.76
N LEU A 55 -4.17 6.49 -10.51
CA LEU A 55 -3.63 7.47 -11.46
C LEU A 55 -2.12 7.68 -11.30
N ASP A 56 -1.62 7.70 -10.07
CA ASP A 56 -0.24 8.06 -9.76
C ASP A 56 0.82 7.31 -10.56
N PRO A 57 0.79 5.96 -10.67
CA PRO A 57 1.82 5.26 -11.42
C PRO A 57 1.80 5.58 -12.92
N ILE A 58 0.61 5.85 -13.48
CA ILE A 58 0.43 6.16 -14.90
C ILE A 58 0.94 7.56 -15.19
N ILE A 59 0.51 8.52 -14.38
CA ILE A 59 0.90 9.93 -14.55
C ILE A 59 2.39 10.09 -14.31
N LEU A 60 2.94 9.45 -13.29
CA LEU A 60 4.38 9.51 -13.03
C LEU A 60 5.20 8.95 -14.19
N ALA A 61 4.74 7.85 -14.81
CA ALA A 61 5.38 7.28 -15.99
C ALA A 61 5.32 8.25 -17.18
N ASP A 62 4.16 8.84 -17.46
CA ASP A 62 3.98 9.79 -18.57
C ASP A 62 4.78 11.07 -18.35
N LEU A 63 4.77 11.63 -17.13
CA LEU A 63 5.60 12.79 -16.77
C LEU A 63 7.10 12.47 -16.88
N GLY A 64 7.50 11.24 -16.52
CA GLY A 64 8.86 10.75 -16.65
C GLY A 64 9.34 10.74 -18.10
N VAL A 65 8.50 10.25 -19.00
CA VAL A 65 8.76 10.23 -20.45
C VAL A 65 8.93 11.65 -21.00
N GLU A 66 8.02 12.59 -20.69
CA GLU A 66 8.13 13.98 -21.17
C GLU A 66 9.38 14.69 -20.61
N ARG A 67 9.77 14.35 -19.37
CA ARG A 67 11.02 14.84 -18.78
C ARG A 67 12.25 14.31 -19.51
N GLU A 68 12.29 13.03 -19.86
CA GLU A 68 13.42 12.41 -20.58
C GLU A 68 13.59 12.99 -21.98
N PHE A 69 12.48 13.29 -22.65
CA PHE A 69 12.50 13.96 -23.96
C PHE A 69 12.75 15.47 -23.88
N GLY A 70 12.94 16.05 -22.69
CA GLY A 70 13.19 17.48 -22.50
C GLY A 70 11.97 18.39 -22.78
N ARG A 71 10.78 17.83 -22.93
CA ARG A 71 9.54 18.57 -23.24
C ARG A 71 8.94 19.20 -21.97
N LEU A 72 9.68 20.12 -21.38
CA LEU A 72 9.32 20.73 -20.08
C LEU A 72 8.02 21.53 -20.12
N GLY A 73 7.65 22.13 -21.27
CA GLY A 73 6.37 22.83 -21.45
C GLY A 73 5.16 21.91 -21.33
N VAL A 74 5.19 20.77 -22.02
CA VAL A 74 4.18 19.72 -21.94
C VAL A 74 4.10 19.12 -20.54
N LEU A 75 5.28 18.85 -19.93
CA LEU A 75 5.37 18.32 -18.56
C LEU A 75 4.70 19.30 -17.57
N LYS A 76 4.97 20.60 -17.66
CA LYS A 76 4.34 21.62 -16.82
C LYS A 76 2.82 21.64 -16.99
N GLY A 77 2.34 21.55 -18.23
CA GLY A 77 0.91 21.49 -18.54
C GLY A 77 0.25 20.25 -17.96
N LEU A 78 0.85 19.06 -18.15
CA LEU A 78 0.34 17.80 -17.61
C LEU A 78 0.33 17.79 -16.07
N PHE A 79 1.41 18.25 -15.43
CA PHE A 79 1.48 18.31 -13.98
C PHE A 79 0.44 19.27 -13.39
N ARG A 80 0.26 20.46 -14.00
CA ARG A 80 -0.80 21.39 -13.57
C ARG A 80 -2.19 20.78 -13.71
N SER A 81 -2.47 20.11 -14.83
CA SER A 81 -3.75 19.43 -15.05
C SER A 81 -3.97 18.30 -14.05
N TYR A 82 -2.93 17.55 -13.70
CA TYR A 82 -2.97 16.55 -12.64
C TYR A 82 -3.30 17.15 -11.28
N VAL A 83 -2.60 18.22 -10.87
CA VAL A 83 -2.87 18.91 -9.59
C VAL A 83 -4.31 19.43 -9.54
N LEU A 84 -4.77 20.07 -10.61
CA LEU A 84 -6.13 20.58 -10.68
C LEU A 84 -7.16 19.45 -10.61
N PHE A 85 -6.92 18.36 -11.32
CA PHE A 85 -7.78 17.18 -11.29
C PHE A 85 -7.87 16.57 -9.87
N GLU A 86 -6.73 16.42 -9.18
CA GLU A 86 -6.67 15.90 -7.80
C GLU A 86 -7.48 16.80 -6.84
N LEU A 87 -7.30 18.12 -6.91
CA LEU A 87 -7.99 19.07 -6.04
C LEU A 87 -9.50 19.09 -6.30
N VAL A 88 -9.92 19.18 -7.58
CA VAL A 88 -11.34 19.18 -7.95
C VAL A 88 -11.99 17.85 -7.57
N SER A 89 -11.31 16.73 -7.84
CA SER A 89 -11.81 15.40 -7.46
C SER A 89 -11.95 15.27 -5.95
N ALA A 90 -11.00 15.79 -5.17
CA ALA A 90 -11.08 15.77 -3.70
C ALA A 90 -12.30 16.53 -3.20
N VAL A 91 -12.60 17.71 -3.77
CA VAL A 91 -13.81 18.50 -3.42
C VAL A 91 -15.08 17.74 -3.78
N VAL A 92 -15.17 17.22 -5.01
CA VAL A 92 -16.36 16.48 -5.49
C VAL A 92 -16.60 15.24 -4.64
N ILE A 93 -15.56 14.46 -4.39
CA ILE A 93 -15.66 13.21 -3.61
C ILE A 93 -16.01 13.50 -2.15
N TRP A 94 -15.39 14.52 -1.56
CA TRP A 94 -15.73 14.93 -0.20
C TRP A 94 -17.18 15.40 -0.09
N SER A 95 -17.65 16.23 -1.02
CA SER A 95 -19.04 16.70 -1.05
C SER A 95 -20.01 15.52 -1.22
N GLY A 96 -19.70 14.57 -2.11
CA GLY A 96 -20.48 13.35 -2.27
C GLY A 96 -20.50 12.48 -1.02
N PHE A 97 -19.36 12.35 -0.34
CA PHE A 97 -19.28 11.63 0.92
C PHE A 97 -20.08 12.30 2.02
N MET A 98 -20.00 13.61 2.15
CA MET A 98 -20.81 14.38 3.11
C MET A 98 -22.30 14.26 2.84
N LEU A 99 -22.70 14.30 1.57
CA LEU A 99 -24.09 14.08 1.16
C LEU A 99 -24.54 12.66 1.55
N ALA A 100 -23.74 11.65 1.25
CA ALA A 100 -24.03 10.26 1.65
C ALA A 100 -24.16 10.12 3.19
N LEU A 101 -23.30 10.77 3.98
CA LEU A 101 -23.40 10.78 5.44
C LEU A 101 -24.71 11.43 5.94
N THR A 102 -25.19 12.49 5.28
CA THR A 102 -26.45 13.12 5.67
C THR A 102 -27.65 12.20 5.42
N PHE A 103 -27.67 11.46 4.31
CA PHE A 103 -28.72 10.48 4.03
C PHE A 103 -28.62 9.22 4.92
N ALA A 104 -27.39 8.78 5.22
CA ALA A 104 -27.17 7.63 6.08
C ALA A 104 -27.14 7.96 7.59
N ARG A 105 -27.60 9.15 7.97
CA ARG A 105 -27.49 9.65 9.36
C ARG A 105 -28.12 8.72 10.39
N SER A 106 -29.24 8.09 10.03
CA SER A 106 -29.94 7.12 10.92
C SER A 106 -29.20 5.79 11.11
N ALA A 107 -28.27 5.46 10.19
CA ALA A 107 -27.53 4.20 10.24
C ALA A 107 -26.33 4.24 11.21
N PHE A 108 -25.89 5.41 11.64
CA PHE A 108 -24.72 5.57 12.50
C PHE A 108 -25.07 6.23 13.84
N SER A 109 -24.42 5.79 14.90
CA SER A 109 -24.52 6.47 16.20
C SER A 109 -23.93 7.89 16.13
N PRO A 110 -24.44 8.85 16.93
CA PRO A 110 -23.94 10.23 16.91
C PRO A 110 -22.42 10.36 17.05
N PRO A 111 -21.71 9.64 17.93
CA PRO A 111 -20.26 9.69 18.00
C PRO A 111 -19.59 9.21 16.71
N THR A 112 -20.10 8.14 16.09
CA THR A 112 -19.54 7.60 14.83
C THR A 112 -19.68 8.61 13.69
N GLN A 113 -20.79 9.35 13.63
CA GLN A 113 -20.97 10.43 12.65
C GLN A 113 -19.91 11.53 12.79
N GLN A 114 -19.64 11.95 14.04
CA GLN A 114 -18.59 12.95 14.31
C GLN A 114 -17.21 12.44 13.87
N TYR A 115 -16.90 11.16 14.14
CA TYR A 115 -15.63 10.56 13.71
C TYR A 115 -15.50 10.47 12.18
N LEU A 116 -16.57 10.11 11.50
CA LEU A 116 -16.62 10.08 10.03
C LEU A 116 -16.47 11.48 9.44
N PHE A 117 -17.13 12.48 10.03
CA PHE A 117 -16.97 13.87 9.63
C PHE A 117 -15.51 14.32 9.74
N VAL A 118 -14.89 14.14 10.91
CA VAL A 118 -13.49 14.51 11.12
C VAL A 118 -12.57 13.73 10.17
N ALA A 119 -12.73 12.40 10.06
CA ALA A 119 -11.90 11.58 9.21
C ALA A 119 -12.05 11.93 7.71
N SER A 120 -13.21 12.49 7.29
CA SER A 120 -13.45 12.89 5.90
C SER A 120 -12.44 13.92 5.38
N PHE A 121 -11.81 14.72 6.26
CA PHE A 121 -10.76 15.65 5.87
C PHE A 121 -9.49 14.96 5.34
N LEU A 122 -9.31 13.65 5.57
CA LEU A 122 -8.28 12.85 4.90
C LEU A 122 -8.45 12.84 3.38
N ILE A 123 -9.70 13.02 2.88
CA ILE A 123 -10.00 13.15 1.44
C ILE A 123 -9.26 14.34 0.82
N PHE A 124 -8.94 15.38 1.61
CA PHE A 124 -8.14 16.53 1.14
C PHE A 124 -6.65 16.39 1.45
N SER A 125 -6.32 15.98 2.68
CA SER A 125 -4.93 16.00 3.13
C SER A 125 -4.06 14.99 2.38
N ARG A 126 -4.57 13.80 2.11
CA ARG A 126 -3.81 12.75 1.43
C ARG A 126 -3.48 13.06 -0.04
N PRO A 127 -4.43 13.57 -0.89
CA PRO A 127 -4.08 14.01 -2.25
C PRO A 127 -3.04 15.13 -2.26
N LEU A 128 -3.21 16.13 -1.40
CA LEU A 128 -2.25 17.22 -1.28
C LEU A 128 -0.84 16.68 -0.98
N GLN A 129 -0.71 15.83 0.04
CA GLN A 129 0.56 15.20 0.38
C GLN A 129 1.13 14.40 -0.79
N ASN A 130 0.26 13.67 -1.49
CA ASN A 130 0.64 12.84 -2.62
C ASN A 130 1.18 13.66 -3.80
N ILE A 131 0.59 14.82 -4.12
CA ILE A 131 1.11 15.75 -5.14
C ILE A 131 2.58 16.10 -4.86
N PHE A 132 2.93 16.39 -3.59
CA PHE A 132 4.30 16.68 -3.19
C PHE A 132 5.22 15.48 -3.37
N ILE A 133 4.76 14.29 -2.99
CA ILE A 133 5.50 13.04 -3.13
C ILE A 133 5.77 12.74 -4.61
N GLN A 134 4.75 12.80 -5.47
CA GLN A 134 4.87 12.49 -6.89
C GLN A 134 5.78 13.48 -7.63
N PHE A 135 5.72 14.76 -7.30
CA PHE A 135 6.63 15.75 -7.88
C PHE A 135 8.09 15.49 -7.50
N ASN A 136 8.36 15.14 -6.23
CA ASN A 136 9.71 14.78 -5.82
C ASN A 136 10.19 13.47 -6.44
N ASN A 137 9.30 12.45 -6.58
CA ASN A 137 9.60 11.20 -7.28
C ASN A 137 9.96 11.43 -8.74
N LEU A 138 9.24 12.33 -9.43
CA LEU A 138 9.51 12.72 -10.81
C LEU A 138 10.96 13.21 -11.01
N TYR A 139 11.51 13.91 -10.04
CA TYR A 139 12.89 14.43 -10.08
C TYR A 139 13.89 13.58 -9.28
N PHE A 140 13.53 12.34 -8.92
CA PHE A 140 14.38 11.41 -8.14
C PHE A 140 14.88 11.98 -6.79
N GLN A 141 14.11 12.89 -6.20
CA GLN A 141 14.41 13.47 -4.88
C GLN A 141 13.90 12.56 -3.74
N PHE A 142 14.33 11.29 -3.74
CA PHE A 142 13.84 10.28 -2.78
C PHE A 142 14.06 10.67 -1.32
N GLY A 143 15.16 11.37 -1.01
CA GLY A 143 15.40 11.90 0.33
C GLY A 143 14.31 12.88 0.80
N ARG A 144 13.81 13.74 -0.11
CA ARG A 144 12.70 14.65 0.20
C ARG A 144 11.37 13.92 0.38
N VAL A 145 11.13 12.88 -0.43
CA VAL A 145 9.95 11.99 -0.26
C VAL A 145 9.97 11.36 1.13
N THR A 146 11.13 10.88 1.54
CA THR A 146 11.30 10.30 2.88
C THR A 146 11.09 11.33 3.99
N LEU A 147 11.58 12.55 3.82
CA LEU A 147 11.37 13.62 4.80
C LEU A 147 9.88 13.97 4.94
N ILE A 148 9.10 14.03 3.85
CA ILE A 148 7.65 14.26 3.89
C ILE A 148 6.97 13.18 4.74
N LYS A 149 7.28 11.91 4.47
CA LYS A 149 6.76 10.78 5.24
C LYS A 149 7.23 10.81 6.70
N LEU A 150 8.47 11.16 6.93
CA LEU A 150 9.05 11.26 8.27
C LEU A 150 8.35 12.36 9.09
N TYR A 151 8.08 13.51 8.52
CA TYR A 151 7.31 14.58 9.19
C TYR A 151 5.91 14.10 9.55
N ASP A 152 5.21 13.39 8.65
CA ASP A 152 3.89 12.82 8.90
C ASP A 152 3.94 11.82 10.07
N GLU A 153 4.82 10.84 10.01
CA GLU A 153 4.94 9.77 11.00
C GLU A 153 5.47 10.28 12.36
N CYS A 154 6.45 11.18 12.36
CA CYS A 154 6.95 11.79 13.62
C CYS A 154 5.87 12.63 14.28
N THR A 155 5.12 13.42 13.50
CA THR A 155 4.00 14.20 14.04
C THR A 155 2.95 13.27 14.64
N THR A 156 2.62 12.19 13.93
CA THR A 156 1.67 11.17 14.40
C THR A 156 2.15 10.53 15.70
N LEU A 157 3.43 10.13 15.79
CA LEU A 157 4.01 9.54 16.99
C LEU A 157 3.97 10.51 18.18
N ILE A 158 4.52 11.71 18.00
CA ILE A 158 4.61 12.72 19.07
C ILE A 158 3.22 13.08 19.57
N ALA A 159 2.28 13.36 18.66
CA ALA A 159 0.92 13.69 19.02
C ALA A 159 0.20 12.50 19.69
N THR A 160 0.42 11.27 19.25
CA THR A 160 -0.14 10.07 19.88
C THR A 160 0.40 9.91 21.31
N LEU A 161 1.71 10.09 21.53
CA LEU A 161 2.30 10.05 22.86
C LEU A 161 1.74 11.14 23.78
N ILE A 162 1.52 12.34 23.28
CA ILE A 162 1.01 13.46 24.10
C ILE A 162 -0.50 13.30 24.33
N PHE A 163 -1.31 13.20 23.28
CA PHE A 163 -2.77 13.31 23.40
C PHE A 163 -3.45 11.99 23.75
N VAL A 164 -2.98 10.86 23.19
CA VAL A 164 -3.63 9.57 23.42
C VAL A 164 -3.04 8.85 24.63
N TRP A 165 -1.71 8.80 24.75
CA TRP A 165 -1.05 8.07 25.83
C TRP A 165 -0.97 8.87 27.13
N TYR A 166 -0.50 10.14 27.09
CA TYR A 166 -0.33 10.96 28.28
C TYR A 166 -1.63 11.63 28.73
N LEU A 167 -2.30 12.36 27.84
CA LEU A 167 -3.56 13.08 28.15
C LEU A 167 -4.81 12.19 28.13
N LYS A 168 -4.69 10.93 27.66
CA LYS A 168 -5.76 9.91 27.62
C LYS A 168 -7.05 10.39 26.92
N GLN A 169 -6.94 11.21 25.90
CA GLN A 169 -8.09 11.73 25.15
C GLN A 169 -8.76 10.68 24.24
N GLY A 170 -8.23 9.44 24.21
CA GLY A 170 -8.88 8.29 23.59
C GLY A 170 -9.01 8.36 22.08
N LEU A 171 -10.11 7.79 21.57
CA LEU A 171 -10.37 7.61 20.14
C LEU A 171 -10.45 8.95 19.37
N HIS A 172 -11.07 9.97 19.96
CA HIS A 172 -11.24 11.26 19.29
C HIS A 172 -9.88 11.88 18.91
N ALA A 173 -8.95 11.91 19.87
CA ALA A 173 -7.59 12.39 19.60
C ALA A 173 -6.87 11.53 18.54
N ALA A 174 -7.03 10.21 18.61
CA ALA A 174 -6.43 9.31 17.63
C ALA A 174 -6.87 9.61 16.19
N ILE A 175 -8.16 9.90 15.98
CA ILE A 175 -8.68 10.26 14.64
C ILE A 175 -8.16 11.65 14.22
N MET A 176 -8.22 12.65 15.12
CA MET A 176 -7.75 14.00 14.84
C MET A 176 -6.27 14.04 14.45
N ILE A 177 -5.43 13.29 15.15
CA ILE A 177 -3.99 13.18 14.85
C ILE A 177 -3.76 12.68 13.43
N GLN A 178 -4.45 11.61 13.03
CA GLN A 178 -4.33 11.03 11.68
C GLN A 178 -4.77 12.01 10.57
N VAL A 179 -5.71 12.91 10.89
CA VAL A 179 -6.18 13.94 9.95
C VAL A 179 -5.22 15.10 9.87
N ILE A 180 -4.68 15.55 11.00
CA ILE A 180 -3.85 16.76 11.09
C ILE A 180 -2.41 16.51 10.64
N SER A 181 -1.85 15.31 10.90
CA SER A 181 -0.44 15.03 10.62
C SER A 181 -0.05 15.19 9.13
N PRO A 182 -0.86 14.78 8.14
CA PRO A 182 -0.53 15.05 6.74
C PRO A 182 -0.49 16.55 6.41
N PHE A 183 -1.37 17.38 7.00
CA PHE A 183 -1.33 18.83 6.79
C PHE A 183 -0.05 19.45 7.35
N ILE A 184 0.39 19.00 8.53
CA ILE A 184 1.64 19.43 9.13
C ILE A 184 2.82 19.03 8.24
N SER A 185 2.84 17.81 7.73
CA SER A 185 3.90 17.34 6.83
C SER A 185 3.96 18.15 5.53
N ILE A 186 2.81 18.54 4.97
CA ILE A 186 2.70 19.41 3.79
C ILE A 186 3.26 20.80 4.11
N LEU A 187 2.90 21.37 5.27
CA LEU A 187 3.37 22.69 5.68
C LEU A 187 4.91 22.74 5.73
N PHE A 188 5.55 21.74 6.36
CA PHE A 188 7.01 21.65 6.41
C PHE A 188 7.65 21.35 5.04
N ALA A 189 6.97 20.61 4.16
CA ALA A 189 7.47 20.28 2.84
C ALA A 189 7.31 21.42 1.81
N THR A 190 6.39 22.36 2.05
CA THR A 190 6.02 23.42 1.10
C THR A 190 7.20 24.28 0.62
N PRO A 191 8.12 24.79 1.48
CA PRO A 191 9.24 25.60 1.03
C PRO A 191 10.16 24.84 0.07
N ALA A 192 10.44 23.56 0.40
CA ALA A 192 11.29 22.70 -0.43
C ALA A 192 10.63 22.37 -1.78
N PHE A 193 9.30 22.16 -1.77
CA PHE A 193 8.52 21.93 -2.98
C PHE A 193 8.52 23.17 -3.90
N ILE A 194 8.22 24.35 -3.37
CA ILE A 194 8.20 25.61 -4.14
C ILE A 194 9.58 25.88 -4.74
N SER A 195 10.65 25.70 -3.97
CA SER A 195 12.03 25.87 -4.44
C SER A 195 12.33 24.93 -5.62
N LEU A 196 11.97 23.63 -5.50
CA LEU A 196 12.18 22.66 -6.57
C LEU A 196 11.34 22.99 -7.81
N TYR A 197 10.06 23.33 -7.62
CA TYR A 197 9.14 23.71 -8.70
C TYR A 197 9.67 24.92 -9.47
N ARG A 198 10.04 26.00 -8.78
CA ARG A 198 10.61 27.21 -9.39
C ARG A 198 11.90 26.91 -10.16
N LYS A 199 12.80 26.10 -9.58
CA LYS A 199 14.07 25.71 -10.21
C LYS A 199 13.87 24.89 -11.48
N LYS A 200 12.85 24.03 -11.52
CA LYS A 200 12.65 23.07 -12.62
C LYS A 200 11.64 23.54 -13.67
N LEU A 201 10.61 24.27 -13.27
CA LEU A 201 9.48 24.65 -14.13
C LEU A 201 9.14 26.15 -14.10
N GLY A 202 9.80 26.96 -13.27
CA GLY A 202 9.45 28.36 -13.05
C GLY A 202 9.53 29.21 -14.33
N GLY A 203 10.57 29.07 -15.13
CA GLY A 203 10.78 29.83 -16.38
C GLY A 203 10.23 29.17 -17.65
N VAL A 204 9.60 28.00 -17.54
CA VAL A 204 9.12 27.23 -18.69
C VAL A 204 7.74 27.72 -19.13
N GLN A 205 7.53 28.02 -20.42
CA GLN A 205 6.20 28.27 -20.97
C GLN A 205 5.39 26.97 -20.94
N GLN A 206 4.11 27.10 -20.54
CA GLN A 206 3.22 25.95 -20.46
C GLN A 206 2.71 25.60 -21.87
N GLU A 207 2.83 24.34 -22.23
CA GLU A 207 2.21 23.78 -23.44
C GLU A 207 1.03 22.88 -23.08
N HIS A 208 0.05 22.77 -24.00
CA HIS A 208 -1.12 21.94 -23.79
C HIS A 208 -0.77 20.46 -23.91
N GLY A 209 -0.83 19.74 -22.78
CA GLY A 209 -0.78 18.28 -22.76
C GLY A 209 -2.18 17.69 -22.62
N SER A 210 -2.52 16.64 -23.39
CA SER A 210 -3.83 15.99 -23.35
C SER A 210 -3.96 15.04 -22.16
N PHE A 211 -3.98 15.58 -20.93
CA PHE A 211 -4.16 14.82 -19.69
C PHE A 211 -5.40 13.90 -19.72
N PHE A 212 -6.55 14.45 -20.11
CA PHE A 212 -7.80 13.69 -20.15
C PHE A 212 -7.80 12.57 -21.20
N ALA A 213 -7.11 12.75 -22.34
CA ALA A 213 -6.98 11.68 -23.33
C ALA A 213 -6.18 10.51 -22.77
N ARG A 214 -5.10 10.77 -22.04
CA ARG A 214 -4.28 9.74 -21.36
C ARG A 214 -5.08 9.04 -20.25
N LEU A 215 -5.82 9.81 -19.46
CA LEU A 215 -6.72 9.29 -18.44
C LEU A 215 -7.79 8.35 -19.04
N LYS A 216 -8.44 8.78 -20.13
CA LYS A 216 -9.46 7.98 -20.82
C LYS A 216 -8.90 6.69 -21.43
N ALA A 217 -7.67 6.73 -21.96
CA ALA A 217 -7.06 5.59 -22.63
C ALA A 217 -6.69 4.47 -21.64
N HIS A 218 -6.06 4.80 -20.53
CA HIS A 218 -5.47 3.80 -19.62
C HIS A 218 -5.92 3.98 -18.16
N GLY A 219 -6.18 5.21 -17.72
CA GLY A 219 -6.45 5.54 -16.31
C GLY A 219 -7.73 4.90 -15.77
N LYS A 220 -8.81 4.86 -16.55
CA LYS A 220 -10.13 4.37 -16.09
C LYS A 220 -10.09 2.96 -15.50
N TRP A 221 -9.36 2.04 -16.13
CA TRP A 221 -9.26 0.65 -15.67
C TRP A 221 -8.38 0.51 -14.42
N SER A 222 -7.30 1.29 -14.34
CA SER A 222 -6.42 1.30 -13.19
C SER A 222 -7.10 1.92 -11.95
N VAL A 223 -7.78 3.06 -12.13
CA VAL A 223 -8.55 3.71 -11.07
C VAL A 223 -9.68 2.80 -10.60
N GLY A 224 -10.44 2.20 -11.55
CA GLY A 224 -11.51 1.27 -11.22
C GLY A 224 -11.01 0.05 -10.44
N ALA A 225 -9.87 -0.54 -10.84
CA ALA A 225 -9.28 -1.67 -10.12
C ALA A 225 -8.85 -1.28 -8.71
N ALA A 226 -8.17 -0.14 -8.55
CA ALA A 226 -7.75 0.35 -7.25
C ALA A 226 -8.93 0.66 -6.32
N TYR A 227 -9.99 1.26 -6.86
CA TYR A 227 -11.23 1.52 -6.14
C TYR A 227 -11.87 0.23 -5.63
N LEU A 228 -12.05 -0.77 -6.51
CA LEU A 228 -12.66 -2.05 -6.16
C LEU A 228 -11.85 -2.79 -5.09
N LEU A 229 -10.53 -2.76 -5.16
CA LEU A 229 -9.67 -3.38 -4.13
C LEU A 229 -9.82 -2.68 -2.78
N LYS A 230 -9.90 -1.35 -2.75
CA LYS A 230 -10.14 -0.60 -1.51
C LYS A 230 -11.56 -0.78 -0.97
N ALA A 231 -12.54 -0.85 -1.87
CA ALA A 231 -13.91 -1.19 -1.50
C ALA A 231 -13.99 -2.61 -0.91
N GLN A 232 -13.25 -3.57 -1.46
CA GLN A 232 -13.16 -4.93 -0.95
C GLN A 232 -12.55 -4.97 0.47
N ASP A 233 -11.44 -4.26 0.70
CA ASP A 233 -10.80 -4.18 2.03
C ASP A 233 -11.76 -3.58 3.07
N ALA A 234 -12.44 -2.49 2.72
CA ALA A 234 -13.40 -1.83 3.60
C ALA A 234 -14.63 -2.72 3.86
N LEU A 235 -15.20 -3.28 2.79
CA LEU A 235 -16.37 -4.15 2.88
C LEU A 235 -16.09 -5.37 3.76
N ARG A 236 -14.89 -5.96 3.66
CA ARG A 236 -14.46 -7.04 4.55
C ARG A 236 -14.56 -6.65 6.01
N LEU A 237 -14.06 -5.47 6.40
CA LEU A 237 -14.14 -5.01 7.79
C LEU A 237 -15.60 -4.80 8.26
N PHE A 238 -16.46 -4.25 7.39
CA PHE A 238 -17.88 -4.09 7.71
C PHE A 238 -18.61 -5.45 7.83
N LEU A 239 -18.28 -6.43 6.98
CA LEU A 239 -18.83 -7.78 7.08
C LEU A 239 -18.34 -8.50 8.34
N ILE A 240 -17.08 -8.31 8.75
CA ILE A 240 -16.57 -8.83 10.04
C ILE A 240 -17.35 -8.21 11.20
N ASP A 241 -17.56 -6.88 11.18
CA ASP A 241 -18.32 -6.19 12.23
C ASP A 241 -19.75 -6.73 12.33
N HIS A 242 -20.39 -6.92 11.18
CA HIS A 242 -21.79 -7.37 11.10
C HIS A 242 -21.98 -8.81 11.55
N PHE A 243 -21.16 -9.75 11.11
CA PHE A 243 -21.35 -11.20 11.34
C PHE A 243 -20.65 -11.72 12.60
N ILE A 244 -19.55 -11.10 13.01
CA ILE A 244 -18.70 -11.62 14.09
C ILE A 244 -18.63 -10.61 15.24
N GLY A 245 -18.55 -9.31 14.93
CA GLY A 245 -18.56 -8.23 15.90
C GLY A 245 -17.26 -7.42 15.94
N ARG A 246 -17.33 -6.31 16.68
CA ARG A 246 -16.26 -5.27 16.73
C ARG A 246 -14.91 -5.78 17.20
N SER A 247 -14.86 -6.65 18.18
CA SER A 247 -13.59 -7.21 18.66
C SER A 247 -12.85 -7.98 17.57
N ALA A 248 -13.56 -8.69 16.71
CA ALA A 248 -12.99 -9.41 15.58
C ALA A 248 -12.40 -8.45 14.53
N VAL A 249 -13.02 -7.29 14.28
CA VAL A 249 -12.45 -6.24 13.42
C VAL A 249 -11.09 -5.76 13.95
N ALA A 250 -11.00 -5.52 15.26
CA ALA A 250 -9.74 -5.07 15.87
C ALA A 250 -8.64 -6.13 15.76
N LEU A 251 -8.97 -7.39 16.08
CA LEU A 251 -8.01 -8.50 16.02
C LEU A 251 -7.54 -8.77 14.59
N PHE A 252 -8.47 -8.80 13.62
CA PHE A 252 -8.15 -8.97 12.22
C PHE A 252 -7.29 -7.81 11.71
N SER A 253 -7.66 -6.56 12.03
CA SER A 253 -6.91 -5.37 11.61
C SER A 253 -5.49 -5.33 12.16
N LEU A 254 -5.28 -5.82 13.39
CA LEU A 254 -3.92 -5.95 13.93
C LEU A 254 -3.14 -7.05 13.22
N ALA A 255 -3.74 -8.23 13.01
CA ALA A 255 -3.12 -9.32 12.29
C ALA A 255 -2.73 -8.91 10.86
N ASP A 256 -3.61 -8.21 10.15
CA ASP A 256 -3.36 -7.65 8.82
C ASP A 256 -2.24 -6.59 8.84
N SER A 257 -2.20 -5.74 9.88
CA SER A 257 -1.11 -4.78 10.06
C SER A 257 0.23 -5.47 10.29
N LEU A 258 0.29 -6.53 11.10
CA LEU A 258 1.50 -7.34 11.30
C LEU A 258 1.95 -8.01 9.99
N TRP A 259 1.01 -8.54 9.20
CA TRP A 259 1.28 -9.02 7.85
C TRP A 259 1.87 -7.92 6.96
N GLY A 260 1.28 -6.73 6.98
CA GLY A 260 1.76 -5.55 6.25
C GLY A 260 3.20 -5.17 6.61
N TYR A 261 3.53 -5.14 7.92
CA TYR A 261 4.91 -4.89 8.38
C TYR A 261 5.88 -5.94 7.86
N MET A 262 5.54 -7.21 8.03
CA MET A 262 6.39 -8.32 7.55
C MET A 262 6.61 -8.25 6.04
N SER A 263 5.56 -8.00 5.27
CA SER A 263 5.64 -7.93 3.80
C SER A 263 6.44 -6.73 3.29
N SER A 264 6.53 -5.66 4.06
CA SER A 264 7.29 -4.45 3.71
C SER A 264 8.78 -4.54 4.02
N LEU A 265 9.21 -5.49 4.86
CA LEU A 265 10.63 -5.73 5.16
C LEU A 265 11.42 -6.18 3.92
N PHE A 266 10.78 -6.84 2.97
CA PHE A 266 11.42 -7.37 1.79
C PHE A 266 10.89 -6.66 0.51
N PRO A 267 11.52 -5.56 0.06
CA PRO A 267 10.97 -4.67 -0.97
C PRO A 267 11.17 -5.20 -2.41
N ILE A 268 10.94 -6.51 -2.65
CA ILE A 268 11.09 -7.13 -3.98
C ILE A 268 10.27 -6.42 -5.03
N LYS A 269 9.02 -6.09 -4.71
CA LYS A 269 8.12 -5.39 -5.63
C LYS A 269 8.72 -4.07 -6.10
N SER A 270 9.27 -3.26 -5.19
CA SER A 270 9.88 -1.96 -5.53
C SER A 270 11.12 -2.11 -6.41
N ILE A 271 11.91 -3.16 -6.17
CA ILE A 271 13.09 -3.46 -6.98
C ILE A 271 12.67 -3.87 -8.39
N LEU A 272 11.68 -4.76 -8.52
CA LEU A 272 11.19 -5.22 -9.81
C LEU A 272 10.45 -4.12 -10.57
N ASP A 273 9.71 -3.23 -9.89
CA ASP A 273 9.07 -2.06 -10.49
C ASP A 273 10.07 -1.11 -11.17
N ALA A 274 11.27 -0.98 -10.60
CA ALA A 274 12.32 -0.15 -11.18
C ALA A 274 13.06 -0.83 -12.34
N MET A 275 13.19 -2.16 -12.31
CA MET A 275 14.01 -2.91 -13.29
C MET A 275 13.21 -3.37 -14.52
N LEU A 276 11.95 -3.81 -14.34
CA LEU A 276 11.18 -4.46 -15.39
C LEU A 276 10.81 -3.56 -16.57
N PRO A 277 10.45 -2.28 -16.41
CA PRO A 277 10.17 -1.42 -17.57
C PRO A 277 11.33 -1.28 -18.53
N GLN A 278 12.59 -1.34 -18.03
CA GLN A 278 13.79 -1.25 -18.84
C GLN A 278 14.07 -2.55 -19.62
N ARG A 279 13.59 -3.69 -19.13
CA ARG A 279 13.82 -5.04 -19.69
C ARG A 279 12.56 -5.65 -20.32
N ALA A 280 11.44 -4.94 -20.33
CA ALA A 280 10.19 -5.44 -20.90
C ALA A 280 10.26 -5.75 -22.41
N LYS A 281 11.24 -5.19 -23.13
CA LYS A 281 11.50 -5.48 -24.54
C LYS A 281 12.17 -6.86 -24.77
N ASP A 282 12.85 -7.38 -23.75
CA ASP A 282 13.46 -8.71 -23.76
C ASP A 282 12.54 -9.69 -23.00
N GLU A 283 11.73 -10.41 -23.75
CA GLU A 283 10.75 -11.36 -23.19
C GLU A 283 11.40 -12.44 -22.34
N THR A 284 12.61 -12.89 -22.74
CA THR A 284 13.36 -13.94 -22.03
C THR A 284 13.80 -13.44 -20.67
N ALA A 285 14.40 -12.25 -20.62
CA ALA A 285 14.81 -11.63 -19.38
C ALA A 285 13.59 -11.30 -18.47
N ALA A 286 12.48 -10.85 -19.06
CA ALA A 286 11.25 -10.56 -18.33
C ALA A 286 10.65 -11.82 -17.69
N ARG A 287 10.61 -12.96 -18.42
CA ARG A 287 10.16 -14.25 -17.89
C ARG A 287 11.08 -14.76 -16.77
N GLN A 288 12.40 -14.70 -16.97
CA GLN A 288 13.36 -15.08 -15.94
C GLN A 288 13.20 -14.21 -14.67
N ASN A 289 12.94 -12.93 -14.82
CA ASN A 289 12.69 -12.04 -13.68
C ASN A 289 11.39 -12.40 -12.93
N LEU A 290 10.35 -12.87 -13.64
CA LEU A 290 9.13 -13.39 -13.00
C LEU A 290 9.43 -14.64 -12.17
N VAL A 291 10.13 -15.63 -12.75
CA VAL A 291 10.45 -16.90 -12.07
C VAL A 291 11.38 -16.65 -10.87
N ARG A 292 12.50 -15.97 -11.08
CA ARG A 292 13.48 -15.69 -10.03
C ARG A 292 12.95 -14.75 -8.96
N GLY A 293 12.22 -13.70 -9.38
CA GLY A 293 11.58 -12.77 -8.44
C GLY A 293 10.59 -13.48 -7.52
N THR A 294 9.77 -14.39 -8.06
CA THR A 294 8.85 -15.22 -7.27
C THR A 294 9.60 -16.16 -6.34
N LYS A 295 10.63 -16.85 -6.83
CA LYS A 295 11.45 -17.78 -6.06
C LYS A 295 12.10 -17.11 -4.86
N TYR A 296 12.81 -15.99 -5.07
CA TYR A 296 13.47 -15.27 -3.97
C TYR A 296 12.48 -14.61 -3.02
N ALA A 297 11.33 -14.12 -3.54
CA ALA A 297 10.25 -13.64 -2.70
C ALA A 297 9.71 -14.76 -1.81
N LEU A 298 9.44 -15.93 -2.39
CA LEU A 298 8.91 -17.08 -1.65
C LEU A 298 9.88 -17.52 -0.53
N MET A 299 11.15 -17.65 -0.86
CA MET A 299 12.19 -18.03 0.14
C MET A 299 12.28 -16.98 1.26
N GLY A 300 12.38 -15.69 0.91
CA GLY A 300 12.50 -14.60 1.88
C GLY A 300 11.27 -14.50 2.80
N PHE A 301 10.07 -14.52 2.22
CA PHE A 301 8.83 -14.44 3.01
C PHE A 301 8.56 -15.70 3.82
N THR A 302 8.98 -16.89 3.35
CA THR A 302 8.86 -18.13 4.12
C THR A 302 9.76 -18.07 5.36
N VAL A 303 11.02 -17.63 5.20
CA VAL A 303 11.93 -17.45 6.35
C VAL A 303 11.36 -16.43 7.35
N LEU A 304 10.91 -15.26 6.85
CA LEU A 304 10.27 -14.26 7.71
C LEU A 304 9.01 -14.80 8.38
N GLY A 305 8.18 -15.57 7.66
CA GLY A 305 6.99 -16.21 8.20
C GLY A 305 7.28 -17.20 9.31
N ILE A 306 8.33 -18.02 9.16
CA ILE A 306 8.80 -18.94 10.22
C ILE A 306 9.26 -18.14 11.44
N CYS A 307 10.13 -17.13 11.24
CA CYS A 307 10.58 -16.27 12.35
C CYS A 307 9.39 -15.59 13.05
N ALA A 308 8.42 -15.08 12.28
CA ALA A 308 7.24 -14.42 12.82
C ALA A 308 6.27 -15.42 13.51
N SER A 309 6.22 -16.67 13.07
CA SER A 309 5.44 -17.72 13.76
C SER A 309 6.04 -18.08 15.11
N ILE A 310 7.36 -18.11 15.23
CA ILE A 310 8.06 -18.41 16.48
C ILE A 310 8.03 -17.19 17.41
N GLY A 311 8.38 -16.01 16.90
CA GLY A 311 8.51 -14.78 17.69
C GLY A 311 7.21 -14.01 17.91
N GLY A 312 6.17 -14.27 17.12
CA GLY A 312 4.95 -13.46 17.10
C GLY A 312 4.12 -13.59 18.38
N TYR A 313 4.01 -14.77 18.96
CA TYR A 313 3.28 -14.95 20.21
C TYR A 313 3.97 -14.22 21.39
N PRO A 314 5.28 -14.44 21.68
CA PRO A 314 5.99 -13.66 22.68
C PRO A 314 5.94 -12.15 22.43
N PHE A 315 6.05 -11.73 21.18
CA PHE A 315 5.95 -10.32 20.79
C PHE A 315 4.58 -9.72 21.15
N LEU A 316 3.48 -10.38 20.79
CA LEU A 316 2.14 -9.90 21.13
C LEU A 316 1.89 -9.94 22.65
N PHE A 317 2.35 -10.99 23.32
CA PHE A 317 2.23 -11.10 24.78
C PHE A 317 2.93 -9.95 25.49
N LEU A 318 4.11 -9.57 25.04
CA LEU A 318 4.92 -8.52 25.68
C LEU A 318 4.43 -7.11 25.34
N PHE A 319 4.10 -6.84 24.07
CA PHE A 319 3.81 -5.48 23.61
C PHE A 319 2.31 -5.18 23.45
N PHE A 320 1.49 -6.20 23.20
CA PHE A 320 0.07 -6.05 22.90
C PHE A 320 -0.80 -7.10 23.61
N PRO A 321 -0.73 -7.22 24.95
CA PRO A 321 -1.40 -8.31 25.69
C PRO A 321 -2.91 -8.38 25.46
N LYS A 322 -3.59 -7.23 25.23
CA LYS A 322 -5.03 -7.17 24.92
C LYS A 322 -5.39 -7.83 23.59
N TYR A 323 -4.40 -8.06 22.70
CA TYR A 323 -4.61 -8.50 21.32
C TYR A 323 -3.97 -9.88 21.04
N ILE A 324 -3.65 -10.68 22.05
CA ILE A 324 -3.03 -12.00 21.87
C ILE A 324 -3.86 -12.89 20.94
N ALA A 325 -5.18 -12.76 20.98
CA ALA A 325 -6.12 -13.49 20.10
C ALA A 325 -5.96 -13.12 18.61
N ALA A 326 -5.20 -12.08 18.25
CA ALA A 326 -4.84 -11.80 16.85
C ALA A 326 -3.78 -12.76 16.30
N PHE A 327 -3.03 -13.47 17.15
CA PHE A 327 -1.96 -14.37 16.73
C PHE A 327 -2.41 -15.53 15.83
N PRO A 328 -3.46 -16.30 16.16
CA PRO A 328 -3.97 -17.34 15.27
C PRO A 328 -4.42 -16.78 13.91
N ILE A 329 -5.02 -15.59 13.90
CA ILE A 329 -5.43 -14.91 12.66
C ILE A 329 -4.19 -14.60 11.82
N PHE A 330 -3.16 -14.03 12.44
CA PHE A 330 -1.89 -13.72 11.77
C PHE A 330 -1.24 -14.98 11.19
N LEU A 331 -1.18 -16.09 11.93
CA LEU A 331 -0.68 -17.38 11.43
C LEU A 331 -1.47 -17.85 10.19
N GLY A 332 -2.80 -17.71 10.23
CA GLY A 332 -3.64 -18.04 9.07
C GLY A 332 -3.34 -17.14 7.86
N LEU A 333 -3.06 -15.85 8.07
CA LEU A 333 -2.68 -14.94 6.99
C LEU A 333 -1.30 -15.28 6.37
N LEU A 334 -0.40 -15.98 7.08
CA LEU A 334 0.85 -16.45 6.49
C LEU A 334 0.63 -17.45 5.34
N LEU A 335 -0.53 -18.10 5.26
CA LEU A 335 -0.88 -18.97 4.12
C LEU A 335 -0.97 -18.20 2.80
N VAL A 336 -1.03 -16.87 2.83
CA VAL A 336 -0.99 -16.00 1.64
C VAL A 336 0.44 -15.84 1.06
N ILE A 337 1.50 -16.28 1.77
CA ILE A 337 2.90 -16.11 1.34
C ILE A 337 3.14 -16.58 -0.10
N PRO A 338 2.77 -17.80 -0.54
CA PRO A 338 3.06 -18.25 -1.90
C PRO A 338 2.44 -17.34 -2.96
N ARG A 339 1.17 -16.99 -2.75
CA ARG A 339 0.45 -16.06 -3.64
C ARG A 339 1.08 -14.67 -3.64
N PHE A 340 1.39 -14.12 -2.47
CA PHE A 340 1.98 -12.79 -2.32
C PHE A 340 3.36 -12.70 -3.01
N SER A 341 4.18 -13.74 -2.87
CA SER A 341 5.47 -13.86 -3.54
C SER A 341 5.32 -13.80 -5.05
N PHE A 342 4.39 -14.58 -5.59
CA PHE A 342 4.09 -14.61 -7.01
C PHE A 342 3.58 -13.25 -7.53
N THR A 343 2.59 -12.66 -6.85
CA THR A 343 2.02 -11.37 -7.27
C THR A 343 2.98 -10.20 -7.11
N SER A 344 3.95 -10.27 -6.20
CA SER A 344 5.00 -9.28 -6.07
C SER A 344 5.91 -9.20 -7.30
N ALA A 345 6.13 -10.34 -7.99
CA ALA A 345 6.86 -10.38 -9.24
C ALA A 345 5.97 -10.13 -10.47
N LEU A 346 4.72 -10.60 -10.46
CA LEU A 346 3.78 -10.48 -11.57
C LEU A 346 3.28 -9.03 -11.74
N SER A 347 2.96 -8.31 -10.64
CA SER A 347 2.36 -6.97 -10.71
C SER A 347 3.19 -5.94 -11.49
N PRO A 348 4.54 -5.88 -11.37
CA PRO A 348 5.38 -5.03 -12.20
C PRO A 348 5.32 -5.37 -13.69
N LEU A 349 5.23 -6.66 -14.04
CA LEU A 349 5.05 -7.12 -15.42
C LEU A 349 3.72 -6.66 -16.00
N LEU A 350 2.61 -6.85 -15.27
CA LEU A 350 1.29 -6.41 -15.72
C LEU A 350 1.27 -4.90 -16.02
N ARG A 351 2.01 -4.11 -15.24
CA ARG A 351 2.15 -2.66 -15.48
C ARG A 351 3.00 -2.36 -16.71
N ALA A 352 4.13 -3.04 -16.88
CA ALA A 352 5.03 -2.87 -18.02
C ALA A 352 4.33 -3.22 -19.36
N TYR A 353 3.49 -4.24 -19.35
CA TYR A 353 2.69 -4.68 -20.51
C TYR A 353 1.33 -3.96 -20.61
N LYS A 354 1.05 -2.95 -19.77
CA LYS A 354 -0.21 -2.18 -19.75
C LYS A 354 -1.47 -3.05 -19.64
N PHE A 355 -1.36 -4.16 -18.91
CA PHE A 355 -2.41 -5.19 -18.78
C PHE A 355 -3.46 -4.80 -17.72
N GLN A 356 -4.10 -3.62 -17.87
CA GLN A 356 -4.93 -3.01 -16.84
C GLN A 356 -6.38 -3.47 -16.89
N ARG A 357 -6.95 -3.69 -18.09
CA ARG A 357 -8.34 -4.14 -18.25
C ARG A 357 -8.60 -5.50 -17.60
N PRO A 358 -7.80 -6.54 -17.81
CA PRO A 358 -7.98 -7.80 -17.09
C PRO A 358 -7.75 -7.68 -15.59
N THR A 359 -6.85 -6.81 -15.13
CA THR A 359 -6.66 -6.52 -13.70
C THR A 359 -7.95 -5.94 -13.09
N PHE A 360 -8.64 -5.02 -13.79
CA PHE A 360 -9.94 -4.51 -13.37
C PHE A 360 -11.00 -5.62 -13.29
N THR A 361 -11.12 -6.45 -14.33
CA THR A 361 -12.06 -7.57 -14.35
C THR A 361 -11.80 -8.54 -13.20
N THR A 362 -10.53 -8.81 -12.90
CA THR A 362 -10.14 -9.64 -11.74
C THR A 362 -10.53 -8.98 -10.41
N ALA A 363 -10.40 -7.66 -10.29
CA ALA A 363 -10.83 -6.95 -9.08
C ALA A 363 -12.35 -7.03 -8.87
N VAL A 364 -13.15 -6.97 -9.95
CA VAL A 364 -14.62 -7.21 -9.89
C VAL A 364 -14.92 -8.61 -9.35
N TRP A 365 -14.28 -9.64 -9.92
CA TRP A 365 -14.47 -11.01 -9.47
C TRP A 365 -13.99 -11.22 -8.03
N SER A 366 -12.89 -10.58 -7.64
CA SER A 366 -12.36 -10.63 -6.28
C SER A 366 -13.35 -10.04 -5.27
N LEU A 367 -13.92 -8.88 -5.57
CA LEU A 367 -14.95 -8.25 -4.74
C LEU A 367 -16.20 -9.15 -4.61
N PHE A 368 -16.69 -9.67 -5.74
CA PHE A 368 -17.84 -10.58 -5.75
C PHE A 368 -17.56 -11.83 -4.90
N LEU A 369 -16.40 -12.45 -5.08
CA LEU A 369 -16.00 -13.64 -4.32
C LEU A 369 -15.86 -13.35 -2.82
N THR A 370 -15.33 -12.19 -2.45
CA THR A 370 -15.29 -11.74 -1.04
C THR A 370 -16.68 -11.72 -0.43
N VAL A 371 -17.68 -11.14 -1.12
CA VAL A 371 -19.05 -11.08 -0.61
C VAL A 371 -19.63 -12.49 -0.44
N VAL A 372 -19.53 -13.32 -1.47
CA VAL A 372 -20.09 -14.69 -1.46
C VAL A 372 -19.47 -15.54 -0.34
N LEU A 373 -18.15 -15.51 -0.24
CA LEU A 373 -17.43 -16.27 0.79
C LEU A 373 -17.68 -15.72 2.19
N ALA A 374 -17.78 -14.41 2.36
CA ALA A 374 -18.09 -13.81 3.65
C ALA A 374 -19.49 -14.22 4.15
N LEU A 375 -20.50 -14.16 3.27
CA LEU A 375 -21.86 -14.59 3.60
C LEU A 375 -21.94 -16.08 3.97
N GLY A 376 -21.13 -16.94 3.34
CA GLY A 376 -21.10 -18.38 3.64
C GLY A 376 -20.20 -18.76 4.82
N LEU A 377 -19.01 -18.16 4.91
CA LEU A 377 -18.01 -18.63 5.87
C LEU A 377 -18.03 -17.90 7.23
N TYR A 378 -18.38 -16.59 7.26
CA TYR A 378 -18.30 -15.83 8.50
C TYR A 378 -19.32 -16.27 9.56
N PRO A 379 -20.60 -16.55 9.22
CA PRO A 379 -21.57 -17.04 10.20
C PRO A 379 -21.24 -18.43 10.75
N ILE A 380 -20.57 -19.27 9.94
CA ILE A 380 -20.30 -20.67 10.29
C ILE A 380 -18.97 -20.81 11.04
N PHE A 381 -17.91 -20.17 10.53
CA PHE A 381 -16.54 -20.35 11.01
C PHE A 381 -15.98 -19.13 11.76
N GLY A 382 -16.76 -18.06 11.88
CA GLY A 382 -16.32 -16.84 12.55
C GLY A 382 -15.01 -16.31 11.94
N VAL A 383 -14.03 -16.01 12.79
CA VAL A 383 -12.74 -15.45 12.39
C VAL A 383 -11.92 -16.39 11.48
N ALA A 384 -12.03 -17.70 11.65
CA ALA A 384 -11.39 -18.67 10.74
C ALA A 384 -11.98 -18.56 9.32
N GLY A 385 -13.27 -18.28 9.20
CA GLY A 385 -13.94 -18.00 7.93
C GLY A 385 -13.38 -16.75 7.24
N VAL A 386 -13.02 -15.71 8.01
CA VAL A 386 -12.34 -14.50 7.46
C VAL A 386 -10.99 -14.85 6.85
N VAL A 387 -10.18 -15.62 7.57
CA VAL A 387 -8.87 -16.06 7.08
C VAL A 387 -9.02 -16.88 5.80
N ALA A 388 -9.97 -17.84 5.79
CA ALA A 388 -10.25 -18.67 4.63
C ALA A 388 -10.69 -17.81 3.42
N GLU A 389 -11.60 -16.84 3.62
CA GLU A 389 -12.01 -15.89 2.59
C GLU A 389 -10.81 -15.14 2.01
N VAL A 390 -9.95 -14.58 2.85
CA VAL A 390 -8.77 -13.83 2.42
C VAL A 390 -7.83 -14.71 1.59
N VAL A 391 -7.55 -15.93 2.03
CA VAL A 391 -6.66 -16.87 1.33
C VAL A 391 -7.25 -17.28 -0.01
N ILE A 392 -8.52 -17.70 -0.04
CA ILE A 392 -9.21 -18.17 -1.25
C ILE A 392 -9.33 -17.03 -2.27
N THR A 393 -9.90 -15.89 -1.85
CA THR A 393 -10.12 -14.74 -2.75
C THR A 393 -8.83 -14.25 -3.37
N ASN A 394 -7.81 -14.09 -2.55
CA ASN A 394 -6.51 -13.63 -3.03
C ASN A 394 -5.84 -14.65 -3.98
N THR A 395 -5.95 -15.94 -3.72
CA THR A 395 -5.38 -17.00 -4.56
C THR A 395 -6.10 -17.08 -5.90
N VAL A 396 -7.44 -17.06 -5.88
CA VAL A 396 -8.26 -17.06 -7.10
C VAL A 396 -8.01 -15.80 -7.94
N ALA A 397 -7.93 -14.62 -7.31
CA ALA A 397 -7.62 -13.38 -8.02
C ALA A 397 -6.24 -13.43 -8.71
N ALA A 398 -5.21 -13.94 -8.02
CA ALA A 398 -3.89 -14.12 -8.61
C ALA A 398 -3.89 -15.09 -9.78
N TYR A 399 -4.62 -16.20 -9.65
CA TYR A 399 -4.78 -17.17 -10.73
C TYR A 399 -5.50 -16.58 -11.94
N LEU A 400 -6.62 -15.88 -11.73
CA LEU A 400 -7.40 -15.28 -12.82
C LEU A 400 -6.58 -14.25 -13.63
N VAL A 401 -5.88 -13.35 -12.95
CA VAL A 401 -5.09 -12.34 -13.64
C VAL A 401 -3.89 -12.96 -14.36
N TYR A 402 -3.25 -13.95 -13.76
CA TYR A 402 -2.15 -14.68 -14.38
C TYR A 402 -2.65 -15.51 -15.57
N HIS A 403 -3.78 -16.21 -15.46
CA HIS A 403 -4.38 -16.97 -16.54
C HIS A 403 -4.69 -16.08 -17.75
N ALA A 404 -5.31 -14.91 -17.51
CA ALA A 404 -5.56 -13.94 -18.57
C ALA A 404 -4.25 -13.41 -19.20
N PHE A 405 -3.21 -13.21 -18.38
CA PHE A 405 -1.91 -12.71 -18.84
C PHE A 405 -1.19 -13.71 -19.73
N TRP A 406 -1.00 -14.97 -19.29
CA TRP A 406 -0.30 -15.98 -20.10
C TRP A 406 -1.12 -16.43 -21.33
N LYS A 407 -2.45 -16.34 -21.30
CA LYS A 407 -3.28 -16.55 -22.48
C LYS A 407 -3.03 -15.49 -23.56
N THR A 408 -2.77 -14.25 -23.16
CA THR A 408 -2.44 -13.15 -24.09
C THR A 408 -0.97 -13.18 -24.51
N TYR A 409 -0.10 -13.58 -23.60
CA TYR A 409 1.35 -13.67 -23.79
C TYR A 409 1.84 -15.09 -23.44
N PRO A 410 1.70 -16.09 -24.34
CA PRO A 410 1.97 -17.51 -24.05
C PRO A 410 3.38 -17.78 -23.54
N PHE A 411 4.32 -16.91 -23.91
CA PHE A 411 5.71 -16.97 -23.49
C PHE A 411 5.89 -16.91 -21.95
N PHE A 412 4.99 -16.23 -21.24
CA PHE A 412 5.03 -16.12 -19.78
C PHE A 412 4.38 -17.30 -19.05
N ARG A 413 4.06 -18.37 -19.75
CA ARG A 413 3.61 -19.60 -19.10
C ARG A 413 4.74 -20.17 -18.25
N VAL A 414 4.53 -20.29 -16.93
CA VAL A 414 5.49 -20.82 -15.97
C VAL A 414 4.91 -22.06 -15.33
N HIS A 415 5.73 -23.09 -15.16
CA HIS A 415 5.36 -24.32 -14.48
C HIS A 415 5.83 -24.28 -13.03
N LEU A 416 5.04 -24.86 -12.12
CA LEU A 416 5.35 -24.92 -10.69
C LEU A 416 6.76 -25.41 -10.36
N PRO A 417 7.30 -26.47 -11.00
CA PRO A 417 8.67 -26.93 -10.74
C PRO A 417 9.75 -25.87 -11.00
N GLU A 418 9.52 -24.92 -11.92
CA GLU A 418 10.50 -23.89 -12.27
C GLU A 418 10.83 -22.97 -11.07
N PHE A 419 9.91 -22.82 -10.12
CA PHE A 419 10.15 -22.03 -8.90
C PHE A 419 11.06 -22.73 -7.90
N PHE A 420 11.24 -24.04 -8.04
CA PHE A 420 12.03 -24.86 -7.11
C PHE A 420 13.33 -25.37 -7.74
N THR A 421 13.52 -25.22 -9.07
CA THR A 421 14.77 -25.60 -9.74
C THR A 421 15.87 -24.61 -9.39
N TRP A 422 17.06 -25.13 -9.11
CA TRP A 422 18.25 -24.36 -8.79
C TRP A 422 19.14 -24.26 -10.01
N ASP A 423 19.47 -23.04 -10.46
CA ASP A 423 20.29 -22.80 -11.63
C ASP A 423 21.67 -22.22 -11.28
N ALA A 424 22.58 -22.10 -12.27
CA ALA A 424 23.92 -21.56 -12.08
C ALA A 424 23.90 -20.11 -11.53
N TYR A 425 22.91 -19.32 -11.94
CA TYR A 425 22.75 -17.96 -11.44
C TYR A 425 22.40 -17.89 -9.95
N ASP A 426 21.65 -18.88 -9.45
CA ASP A 426 21.34 -19.00 -8.04
C ASP A 426 22.62 -19.29 -7.22
N ALA A 427 23.48 -20.16 -7.77
CA ALA A 427 24.78 -20.48 -7.16
C ALA A 427 25.70 -19.24 -7.10
N ASP A 428 25.75 -18.46 -8.18
CA ASP A 428 26.52 -17.21 -8.26
C ASP A 428 25.99 -16.16 -7.30
N THR A 429 24.67 -16.02 -7.19
CA THR A 429 24.01 -15.09 -6.27
C THR A 429 24.34 -15.43 -4.81
N LEU A 430 24.29 -16.71 -4.45
CA LEU A 430 24.71 -17.18 -3.12
C LEU A 430 26.22 -16.99 -2.87
N GLY A 431 27.04 -17.25 -3.87
CA GLY A 431 28.49 -17.02 -3.83
C GLY A 431 28.79 -15.54 -3.53
N PHE A 432 28.11 -14.62 -4.22
CA PHE A 432 28.24 -13.19 -3.98
C PHE A 432 27.78 -12.79 -2.57
N LEU A 433 26.66 -13.29 -2.09
CA LEU A 433 26.16 -13.03 -0.73
C LEU A 433 27.15 -13.53 0.34
N ARG A 434 27.68 -14.77 0.18
CA ARG A 434 28.68 -15.33 1.07
C ARG A 434 29.97 -14.49 1.11
N LYS A 435 30.42 -14.02 -0.06
CA LYS A 435 31.61 -13.15 -0.16
C LYS A 435 31.39 -11.82 0.55
N LYS A 436 30.24 -11.20 0.40
CA LYS A 436 29.88 -9.94 1.04
C LYS A 436 29.77 -10.07 2.57
N LEU A 437 29.16 -11.15 3.05
CA LEU A 437 29.06 -11.44 4.49
C LEU A 437 30.41 -11.74 5.14
N ARG A 438 31.35 -12.37 4.41
CA ARG A 438 32.72 -12.61 4.89
C ARG A 438 33.56 -11.32 4.93
N LEU A 439 33.42 -10.44 3.95
CA LEU A 439 34.10 -9.14 3.93
C LEU A 439 33.67 -8.24 5.09
N ASP A 440 32.39 -8.26 5.48
CA ASP A 440 31.91 -7.52 6.65
C ASP A 440 32.46 -8.12 7.98
N ARG A 441 32.78 -9.41 8.03
CA ARG A 441 33.41 -10.00 9.22
C ARG A 441 34.90 -9.65 9.35
N SER A 442 35.62 -9.56 8.24
CA SER A 442 37.05 -9.16 8.27
C SER A 442 37.23 -7.68 8.60
N ALA A 443 36.30 -6.82 8.23
CA ALA A 443 36.30 -5.38 8.54
C ALA A 443 35.93 -5.07 10.01
N ARG A 444 35.30 -6.01 10.74
CA ARG A 444 34.96 -5.83 12.17
C ARG A 444 36.01 -6.40 13.14
N VAL A 445 37.01 -7.07 12.63
CA VAL A 445 38.10 -7.70 13.45
C VAL A 445 39.41 -6.90 13.32
N SER A 446 39.45 -5.89 12.43
CA SER A 446 40.51 -4.91 12.32
C SER A 446 40.11 -3.59 12.98
#